data_8e6c5e9f0b14e757d26d45ca633d3665
#
_entry.id   8e6c5e9f0b14e757d26d45ca633d3665
#
_cell.length_a   1.000
_cell.length_b   1.000
_cell.length_c   1.000
_cell.angle_alpha   90.00
_cell.angle_beta   90.00
_cell.angle_gamma   90.00
#
_symmetry.space_group_name_H-M   'P 1'
#
loop_
_entity.id
_entity.type
_entity.pdbx_description
1 polymer ?
#
loop_
_entity_poly.entity_id
_entity_poly.type
_entity_poly.pdbx_seq_one_letter_code
_entity_poly.pdbx_strand_id
1 'polypeptide(L)'
;MENENLYTFENPEYRKTYWHTCSHIMAQAVKRLWPEVQLAIGPAIDEGWYYDFDAPFTFGPEHLEKIEAEMKKICKERIKLERSEKPRAEAIAYMESLNEPYKVELINDLPEDAVISFYTQGDFTDLCAGPHVDHTGRIKHNGFKLTTSCGAYWRGDSNRKMLQRIYGVGFPSKEELEQYLARIE
;
A
#
# COMPACT_ATOMS: atom_id res chain seq x y z
N MET A 1 8.01 28.03 -5.34
CA MET A 1 6.96 28.43 -4.40
C MET A 1 5.62 27.77 -4.68
N GLU A 2 5.21 27.64 -5.93
CA GLU A 2 3.94 26.98 -6.25
C GLU A 2 3.91 25.48 -5.89
N ASN A 3 5.08 24.83 -5.84
CA ASN A 3 5.17 23.39 -5.55
C ASN A 3 5.19 23.04 -4.07
N GLU A 4 5.52 23.96 -3.18
CA GLU A 4 5.62 23.67 -1.73
C GLU A 4 4.26 23.36 -1.11
N ASN A 5 3.20 24.05 -1.54
CA ASN A 5 1.86 23.83 -1.02
C ASN A 5 1.24 22.50 -1.47
N LEU A 6 1.76 21.88 -2.53
CA LEU A 6 1.28 20.60 -3.03
C LEU A 6 1.77 19.42 -2.19
N TYR A 7 2.86 19.60 -1.43
CA TYR A 7 3.51 18.55 -0.65
C TYR A 7 3.29 18.71 0.86
N THR A 8 2.14 19.26 1.25
CA THR A 8 1.81 19.45 2.67
C THR A 8 0.56 18.66 3.05
N PHE A 9 0.49 18.23 4.31
CA PHE A 9 -0.65 17.50 4.86
C PHE A 9 -1.92 18.36 4.98
N GLU A 10 -1.81 19.66 4.80
CA GLU A 10 -2.95 20.56 4.72
C GLU A 10 -3.72 20.36 3.42
N ASN A 11 -3.03 19.85 2.39
CA ASN A 11 -3.65 19.51 1.10
C ASN A 11 -4.24 18.09 1.17
N PRO A 12 -5.58 17.93 1.10
CA PRO A 12 -6.22 16.60 1.18
C PRO A 12 -5.77 15.63 0.08
N GLU A 13 -5.46 16.13 -1.12
CA GLU A 13 -4.99 15.29 -2.22
C GLU A 13 -3.60 14.74 -1.93
N TYR A 14 -2.73 15.56 -1.34
CA TYR A 14 -1.40 15.10 -0.95
C TYR A 14 -1.48 14.06 0.17
N ARG A 15 -2.34 14.27 1.17
CA ARG A 15 -2.55 13.27 2.23
C ARG A 15 -2.95 11.94 1.64
N LYS A 16 -3.90 11.93 0.72
CA LYS A 16 -4.37 10.72 0.06
C LYS A 16 -3.23 10.03 -0.71
N THR A 17 -2.45 10.81 -1.45
CA THR A 17 -1.28 10.30 -2.18
C THR A 17 -0.24 9.73 -1.23
N TYR A 18 0.03 10.43 -0.14
CA TYR A 18 0.97 10.01 0.89
C TYR A 18 0.55 8.66 1.50
N TRP A 19 -0.69 8.55 1.92
CA TRP A 19 -1.21 7.32 2.52
C TRP A 19 -1.28 6.18 1.52
N HIS A 20 -1.59 6.46 0.26
CA HIS A 20 -1.57 5.45 -0.80
C HIS A 20 -0.17 4.89 -0.98
N THR A 21 0.84 5.75 -0.94
CA THR A 21 2.24 5.32 -0.99
C THR A 21 2.61 4.50 0.25
N CYS A 22 2.11 4.88 1.43
CA CYS A 22 2.32 4.09 2.65
C CYS A 22 1.78 2.67 2.48
N SER A 23 0.62 2.50 1.84
CA SER A 23 0.05 1.17 1.61
C SER A 23 0.96 0.32 0.72
N HIS A 24 1.57 0.91 -0.30
CA HIS A 24 2.51 0.21 -1.18
C HIS A 24 3.82 -0.13 -0.47
N ILE A 25 4.31 0.77 0.40
CA ILE A 25 5.50 0.48 1.23
C ILE A 25 5.20 -0.70 2.15
N MET A 26 4.01 -0.74 2.75
CA MET A 26 3.60 -1.86 3.59
C MET A 26 3.53 -3.16 2.79
N ALA A 27 2.94 -3.12 1.59
CA ALA A 27 2.86 -4.29 0.72
C ALA A 27 4.25 -4.79 0.33
N GLN A 28 5.17 -3.90 -0.01
CA GLN A 28 6.56 -4.26 -0.31
C GLN A 28 7.22 -4.91 0.90
N ALA A 29 7.02 -4.35 2.09
CA ALA A 29 7.57 -4.89 3.34
C ALA A 29 7.06 -6.32 3.57
N VAL A 30 5.77 -6.55 3.40
CA VAL A 30 5.17 -7.88 3.55
C VAL A 30 5.77 -8.87 2.55
N LYS A 31 5.94 -8.46 1.30
CA LYS A 31 6.53 -9.34 0.26
C LYS A 31 8.00 -9.64 0.52
N ARG A 32 8.75 -8.71 1.10
CA ARG A 32 10.15 -8.95 1.49
C ARG A 32 10.24 -9.98 2.61
N LEU A 33 9.32 -9.89 3.58
CA LEU A 33 9.32 -10.79 4.74
C LEU A 33 8.71 -12.15 4.41
N TRP A 34 7.63 -12.17 3.65
CA TRP A 34 6.89 -13.39 3.31
C TRP A 34 6.49 -13.37 1.84
N PRO A 35 7.39 -13.80 0.93
CA PRO A 35 7.11 -13.73 -0.53
C PRO A 35 5.88 -14.51 -0.98
N GLU A 36 5.44 -15.51 -0.22
CA GLU A 36 4.26 -16.33 -0.52
C GLU A 36 2.94 -15.61 -0.29
N VAL A 37 2.92 -14.51 0.47
CA VAL A 37 1.70 -13.73 0.73
C VAL A 37 1.22 -13.10 -0.57
N GLN A 38 -0.07 -13.25 -0.87
CA GLN A 38 -0.68 -12.68 -2.07
C GLN A 38 -1.33 -11.33 -1.75
N LEU A 39 -1.27 -10.42 -2.72
CA LEU A 39 -1.72 -9.04 -2.55
C LEU A 39 -3.10 -8.84 -3.18
N ALA A 40 -4.00 -8.16 -2.47
CA ALA A 40 -5.30 -7.79 -3.02
C ALA A 40 -5.32 -6.29 -3.33
N ILE A 41 -5.88 -5.46 -2.46
CA ILE A 41 -5.96 -4.01 -2.69
C ILE A 41 -5.53 -3.24 -1.44
N GLY A 42 -5.05 -1.99 -1.65
CA GLY A 42 -4.61 -1.14 -0.56
C GLY A 42 -4.86 0.34 -0.80
N PRO A 43 -6.10 0.81 -0.62
CA PRO A 43 -6.42 2.23 -0.83
C PRO A 43 -6.07 3.09 0.38
N ALA A 44 -5.96 4.40 0.13
CA ALA A 44 -6.00 5.38 1.19
C ALA A 44 -7.45 5.51 1.69
N ILE A 45 -7.61 5.80 2.97
CA ILE A 45 -8.92 6.03 3.60
C ILE A 45 -8.91 7.42 4.26
N ASP A 46 -9.97 7.76 5.00
CA ASP A 46 -10.13 9.11 5.58
C ASP A 46 -8.96 9.51 6.50
N GLU A 47 -8.46 8.55 7.28
CA GLU A 47 -7.31 8.78 8.16
C GLU A 47 -6.36 7.58 8.09
N GLY A 48 -5.52 7.54 7.05
CA GLY A 48 -4.53 6.49 6.88
C GLY A 48 -4.80 5.63 5.66
N TRP A 49 -4.53 4.35 5.79
CA TRP A 49 -4.65 3.40 4.69
C TRP A 49 -4.94 2.00 5.24
N TYR A 50 -5.29 1.09 4.33
CA TYR A 50 -5.21 -0.35 4.61
C TYR A 50 -4.67 -1.08 3.38
N TYR A 51 -4.33 -2.35 3.57
CA TYR A 51 -4.00 -3.26 2.49
C TYR A 51 -4.50 -4.66 2.88
N ASP A 52 -5.08 -5.37 1.91
CA ASP A 52 -5.63 -6.71 2.11
C ASP A 52 -4.66 -7.75 1.55
N PHE A 53 -4.40 -8.77 2.35
CA PHE A 53 -3.43 -9.83 2.06
C PHE A 53 -4.07 -11.20 2.20
N ASP A 54 -3.66 -12.13 1.33
CA ASP A 54 -3.96 -13.55 1.50
C ASP A 54 -2.67 -14.23 1.98
N ALA A 55 -2.63 -14.56 3.27
CA ALA A 55 -1.46 -15.15 3.90
C ALA A 55 -1.80 -16.53 4.45
N PRO A 56 -0.82 -17.48 4.45
CA PRO A 56 -1.03 -18.82 5.00
C PRO A 56 -1.00 -18.86 6.53
N PHE A 57 -0.89 -17.69 7.17
CA PHE A 57 -0.88 -17.54 8.63
C PHE A 57 -1.71 -16.32 9.02
N THR A 58 -1.97 -16.15 10.31
CA THR A 58 -2.69 -14.97 10.82
C THR A 58 -1.69 -13.92 11.31
N PHE A 59 -1.88 -12.67 10.85
CA PHE A 59 -1.04 -11.56 11.30
C PHE A 59 -1.33 -11.22 12.75
N GLY A 60 -0.33 -11.38 13.61
CA GLY A 60 -0.38 -10.99 15.02
C GLY A 60 0.48 -9.76 15.28
N PRO A 61 0.52 -9.29 16.55
CA PRO A 61 1.32 -8.10 16.89
C PRO A 61 2.79 -8.19 16.49
N GLU A 62 3.40 -9.36 16.64
CA GLU A 62 4.81 -9.56 16.26
C GLU A 62 5.03 -9.43 14.75
N HIS A 63 4.03 -9.80 13.94
CA HIS A 63 4.11 -9.62 12.49
C HIS A 63 4.04 -8.14 12.13
N LEU A 64 3.15 -7.39 12.79
CA LEU A 64 3.01 -5.94 12.56
C LEU A 64 4.29 -5.20 12.91
N GLU A 65 4.97 -5.58 13.99
CA GLU A 65 6.27 -5.00 14.38
C GLU A 65 7.33 -5.23 13.31
N LYS A 66 7.39 -6.44 12.76
CA LYS A 66 8.34 -6.77 11.69
C LYS A 66 8.04 -5.98 10.42
N ILE A 67 6.75 -5.85 10.07
CA ILE A 67 6.34 -5.08 8.91
C ILE A 67 6.75 -3.61 9.08
N GLU A 68 6.47 -3.02 10.25
CA GLU A 68 6.86 -1.62 10.53
C GLU A 68 8.38 -1.42 10.39
N ALA A 69 9.17 -2.35 10.94
CA ALA A 69 10.62 -2.26 10.85
C ALA A 69 11.11 -2.30 9.40
N GLU A 70 10.52 -3.18 8.58
CA GLU A 70 10.87 -3.28 7.17
C GLU A 70 10.41 -2.05 6.38
N MET A 71 9.23 -1.51 6.71
CA MET A 71 8.74 -0.26 6.12
C MET A 71 9.69 0.89 6.37
N LYS A 72 10.23 0.99 7.59
CA LYS A 72 11.21 2.03 7.93
C LYS A 72 12.47 1.92 7.08
N LYS A 73 12.94 0.69 6.82
CA LYS A 73 14.09 0.46 5.93
C LYS A 73 13.79 0.95 4.51
N ILE A 74 12.61 0.62 3.99
CA ILE A 74 12.19 1.02 2.65
C ILE A 74 12.16 2.55 2.54
N CYS A 75 11.62 3.24 3.55
CA CYS A 75 11.62 4.71 3.56
C CYS A 75 13.04 5.28 3.49
N LYS A 76 13.97 4.68 4.22
CA LYS A 76 15.37 5.14 4.26
C LYS A 76 16.13 4.83 2.97
N GLU A 77 15.69 3.83 2.22
CA GLU A 77 16.29 3.48 0.92
C GLU A 77 15.99 4.52 -0.17
N ARG A 78 14.97 5.36 0.01
CA ARG A 78 14.59 6.44 -0.91
C ARG A 78 14.38 5.93 -2.34
N ILE A 79 13.61 4.86 -2.46
CA ILE A 79 13.36 4.19 -3.74
C ILE A 79 12.39 5.02 -4.57
N LYS A 80 12.71 5.26 -5.84
CA LYS A 80 11.81 5.95 -6.75
C LYS A 80 10.58 5.10 -7.06
N LEU A 81 9.43 5.76 -7.19
CA LEU A 81 8.21 5.12 -7.66
C LEU A 81 8.02 5.49 -9.13
N GLU A 82 8.06 4.49 -9.99
CA GLU A 82 7.99 4.69 -11.44
C GLU A 82 6.70 4.10 -11.99
N ARG A 83 5.95 4.91 -12.71
CA ARG A 83 4.71 4.50 -13.35
C ARG A 83 4.99 3.86 -14.71
N SER A 84 4.29 2.78 -15.00
CA SER A 84 4.35 2.15 -16.31
C SER A 84 2.96 1.68 -16.72
N GLU A 85 2.78 1.43 -18.01
CA GLU A 85 1.51 0.92 -18.55
C GLU A 85 1.80 -0.34 -19.37
N LYS A 86 0.84 -1.27 -19.36
CA LYS A 86 0.93 -2.50 -20.14
C LYS A 86 -0.41 -2.80 -20.79
N PRO A 87 -0.41 -3.37 -22.02
CA PRO A 87 -1.63 -3.93 -22.60
C PRO A 87 -2.21 -5.03 -21.70
N ARG A 88 -3.51 -5.23 -21.74
CA ARG A 88 -4.21 -6.17 -20.83
C ARG A 88 -3.57 -7.56 -20.80
N ALA A 89 -3.35 -8.18 -21.97
CA ALA A 89 -2.79 -9.53 -22.04
C ALA A 89 -1.42 -9.61 -21.38
N GLU A 90 -0.58 -8.60 -21.59
CA GLU A 90 0.76 -8.50 -21.00
C GLU A 90 0.69 -8.25 -19.49
N ALA A 91 -0.25 -7.40 -19.05
CA ALA A 91 -0.47 -7.12 -17.63
C ALA A 91 -0.92 -8.36 -16.88
N ILE A 92 -1.85 -9.13 -17.46
CA ILE A 92 -2.32 -10.38 -16.87
C ILE A 92 -1.18 -11.40 -16.77
N ALA A 93 -0.42 -11.59 -17.84
CA ALA A 93 0.72 -12.51 -17.85
C ALA A 93 1.76 -12.13 -16.80
N TYR A 94 2.01 -10.83 -16.65
CA TYR A 94 2.95 -10.32 -15.66
C TYR A 94 2.50 -10.62 -14.22
N MET A 95 1.23 -10.36 -13.90
CA MET A 95 0.68 -10.65 -12.58
C MET A 95 0.63 -12.16 -12.30
N GLU A 96 0.34 -12.97 -13.32
CA GLU A 96 0.40 -14.43 -13.19
C GLU A 96 1.83 -14.89 -12.87
N SER A 97 2.82 -14.29 -13.51
CA SER A 97 4.24 -14.62 -13.26
C SER A 97 4.67 -14.29 -11.85
N LEU A 98 4.03 -13.31 -11.22
CA LEU A 98 4.28 -12.92 -9.84
C LEU A 98 3.40 -13.67 -8.82
N ASN A 99 2.54 -14.58 -9.31
CA ASN A 99 1.58 -15.32 -8.49
C ASN A 99 0.65 -14.38 -7.71
N GLU A 100 0.05 -13.42 -8.42
CA GLU A 100 -0.87 -12.45 -7.85
C GLU A 100 -2.27 -12.58 -8.46
N PRO A 101 -3.04 -13.65 -8.09
CA PRO A 101 -4.34 -13.94 -8.72
C PRO A 101 -5.39 -12.86 -8.46
N TYR A 102 -5.35 -12.16 -7.34
CA TYR A 102 -6.30 -11.08 -7.07
C TYR A 102 -6.09 -9.91 -8.01
N LYS A 103 -4.84 -9.63 -8.37
CA LYS A 103 -4.51 -8.58 -9.34
C LYS A 103 -4.99 -8.97 -10.74
N VAL A 104 -4.86 -10.25 -11.11
CA VAL A 104 -5.38 -10.76 -12.40
C VAL A 104 -6.89 -10.56 -12.46
N GLU A 105 -7.61 -10.90 -11.41
CA GLU A 105 -9.07 -10.70 -11.36
C GLU A 105 -9.44 -9.22 -11.51
N LEU A 106 -8.72 -8.33 -10.84
CA LEU A 106 -8.94 -6.88 -10.95
C LEU A 106 -8.73 -6.38 -12.38
N ILE A 107 -7.68 -6.86 -13.05
CA ILE A 107 -7.41 -6.48 -14.45
C ILE A 107 -8.55 -6.93 -15.35
N ASN A 108 -9.02 -8.17 -15.17
CA ASN A 108 -10.12 -8.73 -15.98
C ASN A 108 -11.42 -7.95 -15.82
N ASP A 109 -11.63 -7.33 -14.67
CA ASP A 109 -12.85 -6.57 -14.39
C ASP A 109 -12.78 -5.11 -14.83
N LEU A 110 -11.62 -4.63 -15.26
CA LEU A 110 -11.50 -3.29 -15.81
C LEU A 110 -12.18 -3.19 -17.18
N PRO A 111 -12.78 -1.99 -17.50
CA PRO A 111 -13.36 -1.78 -18.83
C PRO A 111 -12.34 -2.03 -19.94
N GLU A 112 -12.80 -2.42 -21.13
CA GLU A 112 -11.94 -2.74 -22.28
C GLU A 112 -11.00 -1.59 -22.65
N ASP A 113 -11.45 -0.35 -22.51
CA ASP A 113 -10.69 0.85 -22.84
C ASP A 113 -9.88 1.40 -21.66
N ALA A 114 -9.91 0.72 -20.50
CA ALA A 114 -9.17 1.18 -19.33
C ALA A 114 -7.66 1.10 -19.55
N VAL A 115 -6.96 2.14 -19.10
CA VAL A 115 -5.50 2.13 -19.04
C VAL A 115 -5.07 1.28 -17.84
N ILE A 116 -4.23 0.28 -18.09
CA ILE A 116 -3.72 -0.60 -17.04
C ILE A 116 -2.32 -0.13 -16.66
N SER A 117 -2.19 0.42 -15.46
CA SER A 117 -0.95 1.00 -14.99
C SER A 117 -0.39 0.27 -13.78
N PHE A 118 0.91 0.38 -13.63
CA PHE A 118 1.67 -0.20 -12.53
C PHE A 118 2.60 0.85 -11.95
N TYR A 119 2.91 0.71 -10.68
CA TYR A 119 3.97 1.49 -10.03
C TYR A 119 5.03 0.51 -9.54
N THR A 120 6.28 0.81 -9.87
CA THR A 120 7.44 0.02 -9.49
C THR A 120 8.30 0.80 -8.52
N GLN A 121 8.67 0.18 -7.41
CA GLN A 121 9.59 0.72 -6.42
C GLN A 121 10.63 -0.37 -6.10
N GLY A 122 11.82 -0.22 -6.71
CA GLY A 122 12.86 -1.25 -6.61
C GLY A 122 12.43 -2.55 -7.29
N ASP A 123 12.45 -3.63 -6.54
CA ASP A 123 12.04 -4.96 -7.01
C ASP A 123 10.55 -5.26 -6.78
N PHE A 124 9.77 -4.27 -6.36
CA PHE A 124 8.34 -4.41 -6.08
C PHE A 124 7.52 -3.65 -7.12
N THR A 125 6.54 -4.33 -7.72
CA THR A 125 5.61 -3.72 -8.68
C THR A 125 4.18 -4.05 -8.27
N ASP A 126 3.32 -3.03 -8.26
CA ASP A 126 1.90 -3.20 -7.93
C ASP A 126 1.02 -2.56 -9.00
N LEU A 127 -0.12 -3.22 -9.24
CA LEU A 127 -1.18 -2.70 -10.10
C LEU A 127 -1.85 -1.52 -9.41
N CYS A 128 -1.84 -0.37 -10.04
CA CYS A 128 -2.32 0.84 -9.39
C CYS A 128 -2.50 1.99 -10.37
N ALA A 129 -3.58 2.76 -10.21
CA ALA A 129 -3.82 3.94 -11.02
C ALA A 129 -3.03 5.17 -10.52
N GLY A 130 -2.53 5.12 -9.29
CA GLY A 130 -1.85 6.26 -8.68
C GLY A 130 -2.83 7.27 -8.13
N PRO A 131 -2.36 8.49 -7.81
CA PRO A 131 -0.97 8.91 -7.83
C PRO A 131 -0.16 8.42 -6.62
N HIS A 132 1.15 8.55 -6.71
CA HIS A 132 2.09 8.27 -5.62
C HIS A 132 3.08 9.42 -5.47
N VAL A 133 3.75 9.46 -4.31
CA VAL A 133 4.90 10.35 -4.14
C VAL A 133 6.06 9.88 -5.03
N ASP A 134 7.05 10.73 -5.27
CA ASP A 134 8.13 10.44 -6.21
C ASP A 134 9.14 9.38 -5.70
N HIS A 135 9.34 9.29 -4.39
CA HIS A 135 10.22 8.26 -3.80
C HIS A 135 9.79 7.95 -2.35
N THR A 136 10.19 6.78 -1.86
CA THR A 136 9.78 6.29 -0.54
C THR A 136 10.32 7.14 0.62
N GLY A 137 11.38 7.90 0.39
CA GLY A 137 11.95 8.79 1.40
C GLY A 137 11.08 9.99 1.74
N ARG A 138 10.01 10.26 0.96
CA ARG A 138 9.01 11.27 1.30
C ARG A 138 8.17 10.86 2.51
N ILE A 139 8.10 9.56 2.76
CA ILE A 139 7.37 9.03 3.92
C ILE A 139 8.31 9.04 5.12
N LYS A 140 7.89 9.71 6.20
CA LYS A 140 8.72 9.80 7.41
C LYS A 140 8.74 8.46 8.12
N HIS A 141 9.94 7.88 8.26
CA HIS A 141 10.12 6.54 8.83
C HIS A 141 9.65 6.43 10.30
N ASN A 142 9.54 7.54 11.01
CA ASN A 142 9.07 7.57 12.40
C ASN A 142 7.69 8.24 12.55
N GLY A 143 7.01 8.50 11.43
CA GLY A 143 5.72 9.19 11.42
C GLY A 143 4.53 8.29 11.15
N PHE A 144 4.70 6.97 11.04
CA PHE A 144 3.61 6.05 10.77
C PHE A 144 3.53 4.94 11.83
N LYS A 145 2.36 4.31 11.90
CA LYS A 145 2.08 3.21 12.83
C LYS A 145 1.08 2.27 12.20
N LEU A 146 1.34 0.95 12.27
CA LEU A 146 0.34 -0.06 11.94
C LEU A 146 -0.56 -0.23 13.17
N THR A 147 -1.86 -0.11 12.99
CA THR A 147 -2.79 -0.01 14.11
C THR A 147 -3.49 -1.32 14.45
N THR A 148 -3.96 -2.05 13.45
CA THR A 148 -4.69 -3.29 13.69
C THR A 148 -4.73 -4.16 12.45
N SER A 149 -5.03 -5.45 12.65
CA SER A 149 -5.34 -6.37 11.57
C SER A 149 -6.68 -7.04 11.87
N CYS A 150 -7.45 -7.28 10.82
CA CYS A 150 -8.76 -7.95 10.95
C CYS A 150 -9.09 -8.69 9.66
N GLY A 151 -10.12 -9.56 9.70
CA GLY A 151 -10.61 -10.24 8.52
C GLY A 151 -11.43 -9.32 7.64
N ALA A 152 -11.34 -9.51 6.32
CA ALA A 152 -12.16 -8.79 5.35
C ALA A 152 -12.37 -9.69 4.14
N TYR A 153 -13.62 -9.88 3.74
CA TYR A 153 -13.92 -10.72 2.58
C TYR A 153 -13.49 -10.01 1.29
N TRP A 154 -12.91 -10.80 0.37
CA TRP A 154 -12.53 -10.29 -0.94
C TRP A 154 -13.75 -9.65 -1.62
N ARG A 155 -13.63 -8.37 -1.99
CA ARG A 155 -14.67 -7.54 -2.61
C ARG A 155 -15.94 -7.43 -1.75
N GLY A 156 -15.81 -7.61 -0.42
CA GLY A 156 -16.93 -7.51 0.48
C GLY A 156 -17.94 -8.66 0.38
N ASP A 157 -17.61 -9.70 -0.36
CA ASP A 157 -18.51 -10.83 -0.62
C ASP A 157 -18.21 -11.98 0.34
N SER A 158 -19.15 -12.28 1.23
CA SER A 158 -19.00 -13.33 2.24
C SER A 158 -18.87 -14.75 1.66
N ASN A 159 -19.16 -14.92 0.35
CA ASN A 159 -18.97 -16.18 -0.37
C ASN A 159 -17.55 -16.29 -0.96
N ARG A 160 -16.77 -15.22 -0.90
CA ARG A 160 -15.40 -15.18 -1.39
C ARG A 160 -14.44 -15.39 -0.21
N LYS A 161 -13.15 -15.49 -0.52
CA LYS A 161 -12.14 -15.74 0.50
C LYS A 161 -12.06 -14.59 1.50
N MET A 162 -11.93 -14.94 2.80
CA MET A 162 -11.63 -13.95 3.81
C MET A 162 -10.13 -13.66 3.79
N LEU A 163 -9.80 -12.40 3.50
CA LEU A 163 -8.44 -11.89 3.52
C LEU A 163 -8.13 -11.26 4.87
N GLN A 164 -6.88 -10.89 5.07
CA GLN A 164 -6.46 -10.16 6.27
C GLN A 164 -6.17 -8.72 5.90
N ARG A 165 -6.82 -7.80 6.58
CA ARG A 165 -6.69 -6.36 6.37
C ARG A 165 -5.83 -5.76 7.46
N ILE A 166 -4.74 -5.10 7.07
CA ILE A 166 -3.88 -4.37 7.99
C ILE A 166 -4.10 -2.89 7.78
N TYR A 167 -4.42 -2.18 8.87
CA TYR A 167 -4.63 -0.73 8.87
C TYR A 167 -3.38 -0.02 9.36
N GLY A 168 -3.13 1.16 8.80
CA GLY A 168 -2.05 2.03 9.26
C GLY A 168 -2.45 3.48 9.20
N VAL A 169 -1.74 4.30 9.97
CA VAL A 169 -1.85 5.75 9.95
C VAL A 169 -0.46 6.34 9.75
N GLY A 170 -0.36 7.49 9.12
CA GLY A 170 0.92 8.12 8.84
C GLY A 170 0.82 9.63 8.78
N PHE A 171 1.84 10.28 9.29
CA PHE A 171 1.93 11.74 9.40
C PHE A 171 3.34 12.20 9.02
N PRO A 172 3.51 13.49 8.67
CA PRO A 172 4.83 14.00 8.25
C PRO A 172 5.83 14.17 9.39
N SER A 173 5.43 13.90 10.65
CA SER A 173 6.34 13.97 11.78
C SER A 173 5.92 12.98 12.87
N LYS A 174 6.90 12.60 13.70
CA LYS A 174 6.65 11.74 14.86
C LYS A 174 5.69 12.41 15.86
N GLU A 175 5.81 13.73 16.02
CA GLU A 175 4.98 14.50 16.94
C GLU A 175 3.50 14.46 16.55
N GLU A 176 3.19 14.62 15.26
CA GLU A 176 1.83 14.56 14.76
C GLU A 176 1.24 13.16 14.92
N LEU A 177 2.06 12.11 14.71
CA LEU A 177 1.64 10.74 14.96
C LEU A 177 1.28 10.53 16.42
N GLU A 178 2.14 10.97 17.33
CA GLU A 178 1.90 10.85 18.77
C GLU A 178 0.63 11.59 19.21
N GLN A 179 0.40 12.78 18.66
CA GLN A 179 -0.82 13.55 18.93
C GLN A 179 -2.08 12.80 18.45
N TYR A 180 -2.00 12.19 17.28
CA TYR A 180 -3.11 11.38 16.75
C TYR A 180 -3.39 10.18 17.64
N LEU A 181 -2.36 9.43 18.01
CA LEU A 181 -2.51 8.24 18.87
C LEU A 181 -3.07 8.59 20.24
N ALA A 182 -2.68 9.74 20.79
CA ALA A 182 -3.21 10.22 22.07
C ALA A 182 -4.70 10.55 21.98
N ARG A 183 -5.18 11.07 20.84
CA ARG A 183 -6.59 11.42 20.66
C ARG A 183 -7.51 10.21 20.56
N ILE A 184 -7.01 9.09 20.05
CA ILE A 184 -7.84 7.88 19.87
C ILE A 184 -7.82 6.97 21.09
N GLU A 185 -7.00 7.27 22.10
CA GLU A 185 -7.05 6.61 23.40
C GLU A 185 -8.14 7.28 24.28
#